data_764b5d4192a0b6e4196fd90165e36dd3
#
_entry.id   764b5d4192a0b6e4196fd90165e36dd3
#
_cell.length_a   1.000
_cell.length_b   1.000
_cell.length_c   1.000
_cell.angle_alpha   90.00
_cell.angle_beta   90.00
_cell.angle_gamma   90.00
#
_symmetry.space_group_name_H-M   'P 1'
#
loop_
_entity.id
_entity.type
_entity.pdbx_description
1 polymer ?
#
loop_
_entity_poly.entity_id
_entity_poly.type
_entity_poly.pdbx_seq_one_letter_code
_entity_poly.pdbx_strand_id
1 'polypeptide(L)'
;MALIKCSECGNEISSSAKFCPQCGASVEQHFCPECGVKLKGTEINCPECGFPLTKKTASNIITENLDKITGAKSENYVTFKDLFKYTFKKHSEEDLDNVFVCGSSSTTPDVKDVNPKKASAWVYFKIFIFFIIAYIPTRIGYINYGNLNFLPAMIMLGAFAVPVTILIFFYEINLFRNIPFYKVIKYFILGGALSLILAILFFSLDINTDISTYSGALMVGLIEEVAKAAIVAFFLFKSKNSNYILNGLLIGAAVGAGFAAFETAGYILRYGLAGGDAVMLQTIKIRGFLAPGGHVAWAAIEGAALMYVKGFEKLDKKHLNDKRFLLICLISVVEHGIWDMPIEAPYYLVPIGLTVAAWLVIIYFINLGLKQIDDAKKLKN
;
A
#
# COMPACT_ATOMS: atom_id res chain seq x y z
N MET A 1 -15.13 -27.44 -26.05
CA MET A 1 -13.87 -27.95 -25.45
C MET A 1 -13.28 -28.94 -26.42
N ALA A 2 -12.03 -28.73 -26.80
CA ALA A 2 -11.34 -29.64 -27.73
C ALA A 2 -11.01 -30.97 -27.05
N LEU A 3 -11.00 -32.04 -27.87
CA LEU A 3 -10.58 -33.39 -27.47
C LEU A 3 -9.15 -33.66 -27.94
N ILE A 4 -8.36 -34.32 -27.11
CA ILE A 4 -7.00 -34.77 -27.42
C ILE A 4 -6.87 -36.26 -27.13
N LYS A 5 -5.90 -36.94 -27.78
CA LYS A 5 -5.62 -38.34 -27.46
C LYS A 5 -4.65 -38.48 -26.31
N CYS A 6 -4.98 -39.33 -25.34
CA CYS A 6 -4.07 -39.68 -24.25
C CYS A 6 -2.80 -40.34 -24.81
N SER A 7 -1.63 -39.89 -24.36
CA SER A 7 -0.33 -40.44 -24.80
C SER A 7 -0.12 -41.89 -24.42
N GLU A 8 -0.75 -42.38 -23.34
CA GLU A 8 -0.54 -43.72 -22.81
C GLU A 8 -1.56 -44.73 -23.34
N CYS A 9 -2.86 -44.35 -23.38
CA CYS A 9 -3.90 -45.33 -23.76
C CYS A 9 -4.62 -45.01 -25.08
N GLY A 10 -4.32 -43.88 -25.73
CA GLY A 10 -4.91 -43.45 -26.99
C GLY A 10 -6.36 -43.00 -26.95
N ASN A 11 -7.05 -43.06 -25.80
CA ASN A 11 -8.42 -42.63 -25.66
C ASN A 11 -8.57 -41.12 -25.77
N GLU A 12 -9.71 -40.66 -26.30
CA GLU A 12 -10.03 -39.24 -26.38
C GLU A 12 -10.39 -38.71 -24.97
N ILE A 13 -9.72 -37.64 -24.61
CA ILE A 13 -9.90 -36.94 -23.32
C ILE A 13 -10.02 -35.43 -23.54
N SER A 14 -10.60 -34.71 -22.61
CA SER A 14 -10.64 -33.25 -22.69
C SER A 14 -9.23 -32.65 -22.67
N SER A 15 -8.97 -31.66 -23.53
CA SER A 15 -7.72 -30.88 -23.54
C SER A 15 -7.41 -30.16 -22.22
N SER A 16 -8.41 -30.02 -21.33
CA SER A 16 -8.28 -29.44 -19.98
C SER A 16 -8.13 -30.49 -18.87
N ALA A 17 -8.11 -31.80 -19.21
CA ALA A 17 -7.98 -32.86 -18.21
C ALA A 17 -6.56 -32.90 -17.64
N LYS A 18 -6.44 -32.97 -16.32
CA LYS A 18 -5.14 -33.15 -15.62
C LYS A 18 -4.69 -34.61 -15.61
N PHE A 19 -5.63 -35.53 -15.68
CA PHE A 19 -5.39 -36.97 -15.68
C PHE A 19 -6.34 -37.62 -16.69
N CYS A 20 -5.88 -38.68 -17.33
CA CYS A 20 -6.73 -39.50 -18.19
C CYS A 20 -7.75 -40.27 -17.34
N PRO A 21 -9.07 -40.14 -17.56
CA PRO A 21 -10.06 -40.83 -16.75
C PRO A 21 -10.08 -42.36 -17.00
N GLN A 22 -9.45 -42.84 -18.08
CA GLN A 22 -9.42 -44.26 -18.43
C GLN A 22 -8.21 -45.00 -17.88
N CYS A 23 -7.02 -44.37 -17.87
CA CYS A 23 -5.79 -45.04 -17.44
C CYS A 23 -5.07 -44.35 -16.30
N GLY A 24 -5.56 -43.20 -15.79
CA GLY A 24 -4.96 -42.45 -14.69
C GLY A 24 -3.66 -41.71 -15.05
N ALA A 25 -3.18 -41.79 -16.29
CA ALA A 25 -1.95 -41.10 -16.70
C ALA A 25 -2.08 -39.59 -16.57
N SER A 26 -1.03 -38.93 -16.08
CA SER A 26 -1.01 -37.45 -15.99
C SER A 26 -0.87 -36.83 -17.39
N VAL A 27 -1.65 -35.80 -17.66
CA VAL A 27 -1.59 -35.05 -18.93
C VAL A 27 -0.63 -33.87 -18.70
N GLU A 28 0.67 -34.13 -18.82
CA GLU A 28 1.71 -33.10 -18.65
C GLU A 28 1.84 -32.13 -19.84
N GLN A 29 1.08 -32.36 -20.90
CA GLN A 29 1.11 -31.52 -22.11
C GLN A 29 0.02 -30.44 -22.01
N HIS A 30 0.42 -29.18 -22.22
CA HIS A 30 -0.52 -28.06 -22.32
C HIS A 30 -1.14 -28.02 -23.71
N PHE A 31 -2.47 -28.07 -23.79
CA PHE A 31 -3.24 -27.93 -25.04
C PHE A 31 -4.20 -26.74 -24.93
N CYS A 32 -4.46 -26.09 -26.07
CA CYS A 32 -5.46 -25.03 -26.10
C CYS A 32 -6.85 -25.62 -25.79
N PRO A 33 -7.59 -25.05 -24.80
CA PRO A 33 -8.92 -25.56 -24.44
C PRO A 33 -9.96 -25.33 -25.52
N GLU A 34 -9.71 -24.42 -26.46
CA GLU A 34 -10.63 -24.10 -27.57
C GLU A 34 -10.38 -24.93 -28.81
N CYS A 35 -9.15 -24.96 -29.34
CA CYS A 35 -8.83 -25.63 -30.60
C CYS A 35 -8.00 -26.90 -30.45
N GLY A 36 -7.52 -27.26 -29.25
CA GLY A 36 -6.77 -28.49 -28.99
C GLY A 36 -5.32 -28.49 -29.46
N VAL A 37 -4.80 -27.40 -30.03
CA VAL A 37 -3.41 -27.34 -30.46
C VAL A 37 -2.47 -27.48 -29.27
N LYS A 38 -1.37 -28.17 -29.45
CA LYS A 38 -0.33 -28.35 -28.42
C LYS A 38 0.41 -27.04 -28.19
N LEU A 39 0.55 -26.67 -26.91
CA LEU A 39 1.18 -25.45 -26.45
C LEU A 39 2.52 -25.74 -25.77
N LYS A 40 3.44 -24.79 -25.82
CA LYS A 40 4.72 -24.86 -25.08
C LYS A 40 4.59 -24.47 -23.60
N GLY A 41 3.40 -23.99 -23.17
CA GLY A 41 3.12 -23.59 -21.79
C GLY A 41 3.57 -22.18 -21.42
N THR A 42 4.14 -21.44 -22.36
CA THR A 42 4.60 -20.05 -22.17
C THR A 42 3.76 -19.03 -22.93
N GLU A 43 2.81 -19.49 -23.75
CA GLU A 43 1.98 -18.64 -24.60
C GLU A 43 0.88 -17.94 -23.79
N ILE A 44 0.69 -16.66 -24.04
CA ILE A 44 -0.38 -15.83 -23.47
C ILE A 44 -1.70 -16.05 -24.23
N ASN A 45 -1.59 -16.20 -25.56
CA ASN A 45 -2.71 -16.50 -26.45
C ASN A 45 -2.34 -17.73 -27.30
N CYS A 46 -3.35 -18.52 -27.69
CA CYS A 46 -3.14 -19.64 -28.60
C CYS A 46 -2.64 -19.13 -29.96
N PRO A 47 -1.53 -19.64 -30.47
CA PRO A 47 -0.99 -19.20 -31.75
C PRO A 47 -1.89 -19.54 -32.94
N GLU A 48 -2.75 -20.57 -32.83
CA GLU A 48 -3.66 -21.00 -33.89
C GLU A 48 -5.01 -20.29 -33.89
N CYS A 49 -5.68 -20.19 -32.73
CA CYS A 49 -7.04 -19.64 -32.66
C CYS A 49 -7.15 -18.32 -31.89
N GLY A 50 -6.04 -17.78 -31.35
CA GLY A 50 -6.04 -16.53 -30.57
C GLY A 50 -6.67 -16.63 -29.17
N PHE A 51 -7.13 -17.81 -28.73
CA PHE A 51 -7.78 -18.00 -27.44
C PHE A 51 -6.84 -17.59 -26.30
N PRO A 52 -7.27 -16.73 -25.34
CA PRO A 52 -6.46 -16.33 -24.21
C PRO A 52 -6.22 -17.50 -23.25
N LEU A 53 -4.98 -17.92 -23.11
CA LEU A 53 -4.57 -19.08 -22.31
C LEU A 53 -4.34 -18.75 -20.84
N THR A 54 -4.11 -17.48 -20.55
CA THR A 54 -3.97 -16.98 -19.17
C THR A 54 -5.26 -16.28 -18.76
N LYS A 55 -5.88 -16.74 -17.66
CA LYS A 55 -6.93 -15.95 -17.00
C LYS A 55 -6.26 -14.67 -16.50
N LYS A 56 -6.74 -13.51 -16.95
CA LYS A 56 -6.32 -12.22 -16.38
C LYS A 56 -6.65 -12.25 -14.90
N THR A 57 -5.63 -12.16 -14.06
CA THR A 57 -5.82 -11.99 -12.61
C THR A 57 -6.29 -10.57 -12.34
N ALA A 58 -6.94 -10.35 -11.19
CA ALA A 58 -7.34 -9.00 -10.75
C ALA A 58 -6.12 -8.04 -10.76
N SER A 59 -4.94 -8.52 -10.37
CA SER A 59 -3.68 -7.78 -10.44
C SER A 59 -3.36 -7.31 -11.86
N ASN A 60 -3.48 -8.18 -12.87
CA ASN A 60 -3.19 -7.82 -14.27
C ASN A 60 -4.17 -6.76 -14.80
N ILE A 61 -5.47 -6.87 -14.43
CA ILE A 61 -6.49 -5.88 -14.83
C ILE A 61 -6.19 -4.51 -14.22
N ILE A 62 -5.85 -4.46 -12.94
CA ILE A 62 -5.49 -3.22 -12.24
C ILE A 62 -4.24 -2.61 -12.87
N THR A 63 -3.19 -3.39 -13.09
CA THR A 63 -1.95 -2.93 -13.73
C THR A 63 -2.21 -2.34 -15.13
N GLU A 64 -2.98 -3.03 -16.00
CA GLU A 64 -3.33 -2.53 -17.33
C GLU A 64 -4.13 -1.20 -17.29
N ASN A 65 -5.04 -1.06 -16.32
CA ASN A 65 -5.78 0.19 -16.17
C ASN A 65 -4.90 1.33 -15.66
N LEU A 66 -4.00 1.05 -14.71
CA LEU A 66 -3.03 2.02 -14.23
C LEU A 66 -2.04 2.43 -15.34
N ASP A 67 -1.59 1.50 -16.18
CA ASP A 67 -0.77 1.81 -17.36
C ASP A 67 -1.50 2.74 -18.34
N LYS A 68 -2.81 2.55 -18.55
CA LYS A 68 -3.62 3.47 -19.37
C LYS A 68 -3.75 4.87 -18.74
N ILE A 69 -3.93 4.95 -17.42
CA ILE A 69 -4.05 6.22 -16.69
C ILE A 69 -2.71 6.96 -16.68
N THR A 70 -1.63 6.28 -16.36
CA THR A 70 -0.30 6.87 -16.23
C THR A 70 0.35 7.12 -17.59
N GLY A 71 0.03 6.34 -18.62
CA GLY A 71 0.75 6.30 -19.88
C GLY A 71 2.11 5.60 -19.79
N ALA A 72 2.40 4.95 -18.65
CA ALA A 72 3.60 4.14 -18.47
C ALA A 72 3.36 2.71 -18.92
N LYS A 73 4.46 1.96 -19.09
CA LYS A 73 4.44 0.50 -19.18
C LYS A 73 5.19 -0.03 -17.98
N SER A 74 4.45 -0.61 -17.03
CA SER A 74 5.05 -1.17 -15.82
C SER A 74 5.87 -2.42 -16.14
N GLU A 75 6.96 -2.60 -15.41
CA GLU A 75 7.79 -3.79 -15.43
C GLU A 75 7.83 -4.37 -14.01
N ASN A 76 7.78 -5.69 -13.90
CA ASN A 76 7.81 -6.37 -12.61
C ASN A 76 9.25 -6.49 -12.09
N TYR A 77 9.72 -5.50 -11.31
CA TYR A 77 11.01 -5.55 -10.62
C TYR A 77 10.96 -6.41 -9.36
N VAL A 78 9.85 -6.30 -8.61
CA VAL A 78 9.60 -7.06 -7.39
C VAL A 78 8.14 -7.48 -7.31
N THR A 79 7.90 -8.65 -6.73
CA THR A 79 6.57 -9.13 -6.35
C THR A 79 6.27 -8.79 -4.90
N PHE A 80 5.01 -8.92 -4.48
CA PHE A 80 4.65 -8.81 -3.06
C PHE A 80 5.52 -9.71 -2.17
N LYS A 81 5.77 -10.95 -2.60
CA LYS A 81 6.62 -11.91 -1.88
C LYS A 81 8.07 -11.42 -1.72
N ASP A 82 8.62 -10.74 -2.74
CA ASP A 82 10.00 -10.23 -2.70
C ASP A 82 10.17 -9.12 -1.67
N LEU A 83 9.15 -8.25 -1.50
CA LEU A 83 9.19 -7.15 -0.53
C LEU A 83 9.31 -7.65 0.91
N PHE A 84 8.73 -8.81 1.23
CA PHE A 84 8.68 -9.35 2.60
C PHE A 84 9.58 -10.57 2.83
N LYS A 85 10.42 -10.96 1.86
CA LYS A 85 11.22 -12.20 1.91
C LYS A 85 12.24 -12.27 3.06
N TYR A 86 12.61 -11.13 3.64
CA TYR A 86 13.57 -11.06 4.74
C TYR A 86 12.92 -10.86 6.11
N THR A 87 11.61 -10.68 6.20
CA THR A 87 10.86 -10.38 7.44
C THR A 87 11.19 -11.33 8.60
N PHE A 88 11.29 -12.63 8.33
CA PHE A 88 11.54 -13.65 9.35
C PHE A 88 12.98 -14.17 9.38
N LYS A 89 13.89 -13.55 8.61
CA LYS A 89 15.31 -13.91 8.68
C LYS A 89 15.96 -13.30 9.92
N LYS A 90 17.04 -13.96 10.40
CA LYS A 90 17.85 -13.42 11.49
C LYS A 90 18.71 -12.26 10.96
N HIS A 91 18.69 -11.14 11.64
CA HIS A 91 19.45 -9.92 11.34
C HIS A 91 20.26 -9.53 12.59
N SER A 92 21.44 -8.97 12.41
CA SER A 92 22.26 -8.42 13.49
C SER A 92 21.72 -7.07 13.99
N GLU A 93 22.23 -6.58 15.12
CA GLU A 93 21.95 -5.22 15.59
C GLU A 93 22.53 -4.18 14.63
N GLU A 94 23.73 -4.42 14.09
CA GLU A 94 24.35 -3.56 13.09
C GLU A 94 23.51 -3.43 11.81
N ASP A 95 22.89 -4.54 11.34
CA ASP A 95 21.95 -4.48 10.22
C ASP A 95 20.77 -3.56 10.52
N LEU A 96 20.26 -3.58 11.76
CA LEU A 96 19.16 -2.73 12.20
C LEU A 96 19.57 -1.25 12.23
N ASP A 97 20.72 -0.94 12.83
CA ASP A 97 21.25 0.42 12.93
C ASP A 97 21.47 1.02 11.55
N ASN A 98 22.05 0.23 10.63
CA ASN A 98 22.31 0.64 9.25
C ASN A 98 21.06 1.01 8.45
N VAL A 99 19.88 0.52 8.81
CA VAL A 99 18.63 0.93 8.16
C VAL A 99 18.32 2.40 8.44
N PHE A 100 18.62 2.90 9.65
CA PHE A 100 18.32 4.27 10.06
C PHE A 100 19.43 5.28 9.75
N VAL A 101 20.62 4.81 9.42
CA VAL A 101 21.76 5.68 9.00
C VAL A 101 21.57 6.08 7.55
N CYS A 102 20.81 7.14 7.31
CA CYS A 102 20.52 7.61 5.95
C CYS A 102 20.21 9.11 5.86
N GLY A 103 20.18 9.63 4.65
CA GLY A 103 19.67 10.96 4.31
C GLY A 103 20.71 12.08 4.32
N SER A 104 21.98 11.79 4.60
CA SER A 104 23.10 12.72 4.40
C SER A 104 23.75 12.50 3.03
N SER A 105 24.61 13.44 2.62
CA SER A 105 25.40 13.29 1.38
C SER A 105 26.36 12.09 1.42
N SER A 106 26.84 11.73 2.62
CA SER A 106 27.74 10.59 2.82
C SER A 106 27.03 9.23 2.88
N THR A 107 25.73 9.22 3.22
CA THR A 107 24.94 7.99 3.39
C THR A 107 23.93 7.73 2.26
N THR A 108 23.70 8.73 1.41
CA THR A 108 22.88 8.57 0.22
C THR A 108 23.71 7.93 -0.90
N PRO A 109 23.37 6.72 -1.36
CA PRO A 109 24.13 6.04 -2.40
C PRO A 109 24.06 6.80 -3.74
N ASP A 110 25.11 6.67 -4.57
CA ASP A 110 24.99 7.08 -5.99
C ASP A 110 23.95 6.17 -6.66
N VAL A 111 23.26 6.69 -7.67
CA VAL A 111 22.28 5.92 -8.42
C VAL A 111 22.86 4.63 -9.00
N LYS A 112 24.13 4.61 -9.35
CA LYS A 112 24.85 3.44 -9.87
C LYS A 112 24.87 2.28 -8.88
N ASP A 113 24.95 2.58 -7.58
CA ASP A 113 25.09 1.60 -6.50
C ASP A 113 23.73 1.05 -6.02
N VAL A 114 22.64 1.71 -6.36
CA VAL A 114 21.28 1.26 -5.98
C VAL A 114 20.86 0.07 -6.85
N ASN A 115 20.51 -1.06 -6.24
CA ASN A 115 19.99 -2.22 -6.96
C ASN A 115 18.48 -2.34 -6.81
N PRO A 116 17.67 -2.04 -7.86
CA PRO A 116 16.21 -2.11 -7.78
C PRO A 116 15.67 -3.49 -7.39
N LYS A 117 16.37 -4.57 -7.75
CA LYS A 117 15.95 -5.95 -7.45
C LYS A 117 16.16 -6.36 -5.98
N LYS A 118 16.79 -5.50 -5.17
CA LYS A 118 17.01 -5.73 -3.73
C LYS A 118 15.98 -5.05 -2.84
N ALA A 119 14.94 -4.42 -3.40
CA ALA A 119 13.87 -3.81 -2.61
C ALA A 119 13.19 -4.86 -1.72
N SER A 120 13.32 -4.69 -0.41
CA SER A 120 12.70 -5.57 0.60
C SER A 120 12.72 -4.87 1.95
N ALA A 121 11.77 -5.20 2.82
CA ALA A 121 11.64 -4.67 4.16
C ALA A 121 11.59 -5.79 5.20
N TRP A 122 12.06 -5.52 6.41
CA TRP A 122 12.04 -6.45 7.54
C TRP A 122 12.04 -5.75 8.90
N VAL A 123 12.57 -4.52 9.02
CA VAL A 123 12.62 -3.75 10.27
C VAL A 123 11.21 -3.40 10.75
N TYR A 124 10.29 -3.11 9.81
CA TYR A 124 8.88 -2.82 10.13
C TYR A 124 8.27 -3.88 11.06
N PHE A 125 8.61 -5.17 10.85
CA PHE A 125 8.08 -6.26 11.68
C PHE A 125 8.65 -6.24 13.10
N LYS A 126 9.96 -5.93 13.27
CA LYS A 126 10.56 -5.73 14.61
C LYS A 126 9.90 -4.57 15.35
N ILE A 127 9.66 -3.45 14.65
CA ILE A 127 8.96 -2.29 15.21
C ILE A 127 7.55 -2.67 15.65
N PHE A 128 6.82 -3.46 14.84
CA PHE A 128 5.51 -3.98 15.22
C PHE A 128 5.58 -4.80 16.52
N ILE A 129 6.55 -5.72 16.62
CA ILE A 129 6.74 -6.53 17.82
C ILE A 129 7.05 -5.66 19.04
N PHE A 130 7.86 -4.59 18.92
CA PHE A 130 8.12 -3.67 20.01
C PHE A 130 6.84 -2.98 20.49
N PHE A 131 5.96 -2.56 19.58
CA PHE A 131 4.65 -2.02 19.95
C PHE A 131 3.80 -3.03 20.71
N ILE A 132 3.76 -4.30 20.26
CA ILE A 132 3.01 -5.35 20.94
C ILE A 132 3.57 -5.65 22.33
N ILE A 133 4.90 -5.75 22.47
CA ILE A 133 5.57 -5.96 23.76
C ILE A 133 5.27 -4.80 24.73
N ALA A 134 5.24 -3.55 24.26
CA ALA A 134 4.89 -2.40 25.08
C ALA A 134 3.39 -2.32 25.40
N TYR A 135 2.52 -2.69 24.46
CA TYR A 135 1.06 -2.63 24.62
C TYR A 135 0.53 -3.61 25.66
N ILE A 136 1.07 -4.85 25.70
CA ILE A 136 0.59 -5.91 26.63
C ILE A 136 0.65 -5.46 28.09
N PRO A 137 1.81 -5.02 28.65
CA PRO A 137 1.88 -4.60 30.05
C PRO A 137 1.05 -3.34 30.33
N THR A 138 0.97 -2.37 29.40
CA THR A 138 0.12 -1.19 29.59
C THR A 138 -1.36 -1.58 29.65
N ARG A 139 -1.81 -2.50 28.82
CA ARG A 139 -3.17 -3.04 28.86
C ARG A 139 -3.44 -3.78 30.18
N ILE A 140 -2.51 -4.60 30.67
CA ILE A 140 -2.64 -5.31 31.94
C ILE A 140 -2.73 -4.28 33.09
N GLY A 141 -1.85 -3.28 33.10
CA GLY A 141 -1.85 -2.21 34.11
C GLY A 141 -3.18 -1.46 34.19
N TYR A 142 -3.76 -1.15 33.02
CA TYR A 142 -5.05 -0.48 32.93
C TYR A 142 -6.21 -1.40 33.31
N ILE A 143 -6.37 -2.56 32.63
CA ILE A 143 -7.58 -3.38 32.76
C ILE A 143 -7.58 -4.20 34.07
N ASN A 144 -6.45 -4.82 34.44
CA ASN A 144 -6.41 -5.76 35.57
C ASN A 144 -6.18 -5.04 36.91
N TYR A 145 -5.43 -3.93 36.89
CA TYR A 145 -5.09 -3.19 38.10
C TYR A 145 -5.87 -1.86 38.22
N GLY A 146 -6.71 -1.52 37.25
CA GLY A 146 -7.52 -0.29 37.28
C GLY A 146 -6.70 1.02 37.30
N ASN A 147 -5.43 0.97 36.89
CA ASN A 147 -4.55 2.13 36.99
C ASN A 147 -4.67 3.02 35.75
N LEU A 148 -5.36 4.15 35.93
CA LEU A 148 -5.64 5.13 34.87
C LEU A 148 -4.38 5.77 34.26
N ASN A 149 -3.24 5.74 34.93
CA ASN A 149 -1.99 6.26 34.39
C ASN A 149 -1.52 5.50 33.13
N PHE A 150 -1.98 4.26 32.90
CA PHE A 150 -1.71 3.50 31.71
C PHE A 150 -2.64 3.82 30.52
N LEU A 151 -3.76 4.52 30.74
CA LEU A 151 -4.73 4.82 29.69
C LEU A 151 -4.12 5.61 28.52
N PRO A 152 -3.39 6.73 28.72
CA PRO A 152 -2.77 7.45 27.60
C PRO A 152 -1.80 6.61 26.81
N ALA A 153 -0.96 5.81 27.50
CA ALA A 153 0.01 4.92 26.85
C ALA A 153 -0.71 3.83 26.02
N MET A 154 -1.79 3.24 26.54
CA MET A 154 -2.58 2.23 25.85
C MET A 154 -3.24 2.80 24.59
N ILE A 155 -3.81 4.00 24.64
CA ILE A 155 -4.40 4.69 23.50
C ILE A 155 -3.32 4.97 22.44
N MET A 156 -2.19 5.55 22.84
CA MET A 156 -1.09 5.86 21.93
C MET A 156 -0.52 4.60 21.27
N LEU A 157 -0.16 3.59 22.05
CA LEU A 157 0.39 2.35 21.51
C LEU A 157 -0.62 1.66 20.57
N GLY A 158 -1.92 1.65 20.95
CA GLY A 158 -2.98 1.07 20.11
C GLY A 158 -3.19 1.81 18.79
N ALA A 159 -3.10 3.15 18.81
CA ALA A 159 -3.32 3.97 17.62
C ALA A 159 -2.10 4.05 16.69
N PHE A 160 -0.88 4.01 17.24
CA PHE A 160 0.36 4.23 16.50
C PHE A 160 0.99 2.94 15.98
N ALA A 161 0.74 1.78 16.62
CA ALA A 161 1.42 0.53 16.30
C ALA A 161 1.43 0.20 14.81
N VAL A 162 0.27 0.13 14.19
CA VAL A 162 0.17 -0.29 12.79
C VAL A 162 0.54 0.82 11.81
N PRO A 163 0.06 2.08 11.94
CA PRO A 163 0.48 3.18 11.07
C PRO A 163 1.99 3.39 11.05
N VAL A 164 2.66 3.37 12.21
CA VAL A 164 4.13 3.51 12.28
C VAL A 164 4.83 2.30 11.66
N THR A 165 4.33 1.09 11.89
CA THR A 165 4.87 -0.13 11.28
C THR A 165 4.86 -0.04 9.75
N ILE A 166 3.75 0.41 9.17
CA ILE A 166 3.63 0.56 7.70
C ILE A 166 4.53 1.70 7.20
N LEU A 167 4.63 2.80 7.97
CA LEU A 167 5.56 3.88 7.64
C LEU A 167 7.02 3.39 7.57
N ILE A 168 7.44 2.54 8.52
CA ILE A 168 8.79 1.95 8.49
C ILE A 168 8.97 1.06 7.27
N PHE A 169 7.96 0.29 6.85
CA PHE A 169 8.00 -0.44 5.60
C PHE A 169 8.32 0.49 4.41
N PHE A 170 7.60 1.62 4.26
CA PHE A 170 7.88 2.59 3.19
C PHE A 170 9.25 3.24 3.32
N TYR A 171 9.75 3.42 4.55
CA TYR A 171 11.09 3.92 4.80
C TYR A 171 12.18 2.94 4.30
N GLU A 172 12.01 1.64 4.55
CA GLU A 172 12.94 0.61 4.11
C GLU A 172 12.97 0.45 2.59
N ILE A 173 11.81 0.51 1.91
CA ILE A 173 11.76 0.39 0.44
C ILE A 173 12.20 1.65 -0.30
N ASN A 174 12.42 2.77 0.38
CA ASN A 174 13.04 3.96 -0.19
C ASN A 174 14.55 3.73 -0.42
N LEU A 175 14.90 2.98 -1.46
CA LEU A 175 16.25 2.47 -1.72
C LEU A 175 17.34 3.55 -1.83
N PHE A 176 16.98 4.77 -2.20
CA PHE A 176 17.92 5.88 -2.22
C PHE A 176 18.37 6.34 -0.85
N ARG A 177 17.62 6.01 0.20
CA ARG A 177 17.95 6.44 1.57
C ARG A 177 18.29 7.93 1.69
N ASN A 178 17.66 8.76 0.84
CA ASN A 178 17.93 10.20 0.71
C ASN A 178 17.06 11.08 1.62
N ILE A 179 16.14 10.47 2.39
CA ILE A 179 15.27 11.17 3.33
C ILE A 179 15.65 10.71 4.74
N PRO A 180 16.27 11.58 5.57
CA PRO A 180 16.67 11.22 6.92
C PRO A 180 15.45 10.97 7.81
N PHE A 181 15.61 10.04 8.76
CA PHE A 181 14.50 9.59 9.61
C PHE A 181 13.83 10.73 10.40
N TYR A 182 14.60 11.75 10.85
CA TYR A 182 14.00 12.91 11.51
C TYR A 182 13.00 13.68 10.64
N LYS A 183 13.21 13.71 9.30
CA LYS A 183 12.25 14.31 8.37
C LYS A 183 10.99 13.45 8.26
N VAL A 184 11.14 12.15 8.28
CA VAL A 184 10.00 11.22 8.27
C VAL A 184 9.15 11.43 9.52
N ILE A 185 9.78 11.51 10.71
CA ILE A 185 9.07 11.87 11.96
C ILE A 185 8.40 13.25 11.86
N LYS A 186 9.11 14.24 11.31
CA LYS A 186 8.52 15.57 11.08
C LYS A 186 7.29 15.52 10.19
N TYR A 187 7.34 14.75 9.07
CA TYR A 187 6.20 14.61 8.17
C TYR A 187 5.06 13.83 8.82
N PHE A 188 5.36 12.83 9.63
CA PHE A 188 4.38 12.09 10.42
C PHE A 188 3.65 13.02 11.39
N ILE A 189 4.37 13.74 12.25
CA ILE A 189 3.76 14.56 13.31
C ILE A 189 3.09 15.80 12.71
N LEU A 190 3.84 16.63 11.98
CA LEU A 190 3.28 17.88 11.43
C LEU A 190 2.32 17.59 10.28
N GLY A 191 2.62 16.60 9.44
CA GLY A 191 1.77 16.22 8.32
C GLY A 191 0.42 15.69 8.80
N GLY A 192 0.43 14.77 9.76
CA GLY A 192 -0.78 14.24 10.37
C GLY A 192 -1.62 15.34 11.04
N ALA A 193 -1.01 16.18 11.88
CA ALA A 193 -1.73 17.25 12.55
C ALA A 193 -2.30 18.29 11.58
N LEU A 194 -1.50 18.76 10.61
CA LEU A 194 -1.94 19.78 9.65
C LEU A 194 -3.02 19.26 8.70
N SER A 195 -2.96 18.01 8.27
CA SER A 195 -3.99 17.42 7.41
C SER A 195 -5.31 17.22 8.16
N LEU A 196 -5.28 16.84 9.45
CA LEU A 196 -6.48 16.80 10.29
C LEU A 196 -7.09 18.20 10.48
N ILE A 197 -6.27 19.21 10.79
CA ILE A 197 -6.75 20.59 10.93
C ILE A 197 -7.39 21.06 9.62
N LEU A 198 -6.76 20.79 8.47
CA LEU A 198 -7.30 21.18 7.18
C LEU A 198 -8.60 20.45 6.85
N ALA A 199 -8.73 19.17 7.19
CA ALA A 199 -9.97 18.42 7.05
C ALA A 199 -11.09 19.02 7.93
N ILE A 200 -10.79 19.35 9.19
CA ILE A 200 -11.76 20.01 10.10
C ILE A 200 -12.23 21.36 9.53
N LEU A 201 -11.33 22.16 8.94
CA LEU A 201 -11.70 23.41 8.29
C LEU A 201 -12.62 23.17 7.07
N PHE A 202 -12.42 22.12 6.30
CA PHE A 202 -13.32 21.76 5.21
C PHE A 202 -14.66 21.23 5.71
N PHE A 203 -14.68 20.43 6.77
CA PHE A 203 -15.92 19.98 7.42
C PHE A 203 -16.78 21.13 7.96
N SER A 204 -16.18 22.29 8.27
CA SER A 204 -16.91 23.47 8.72
C SER A 204 -17.66 24.24 7.61
N LEU A 205 -17.57 23.80 6.32
CA LEU A 205 -18.16 24.50 5.16
C LEU A 205 -19.63 24.15 4.90
N ASP A 206 -20.36 23.64 5.86
CA ASP A 206 -21.79 23.26 5.74
C ASP A 206 -22.07 22.29 4.57
N ILE A 207 -21.22 21.30 4.40
CA ILE A 207 -21.34 20.25 3.39
C ILE A 207 -21.90 18.99 4.08
N ASN A 208 -22.80 18.27 3.39
CA ASN A 208 -23.32 17.01 3.93
C ASN A 208 -22.19 15.97 4.06
N THR A 209 -21.82 15.63 5.30
CA THR A 209 -20.81 14.63 5.66
C THR A 209 -21.39 13.53 6.56
N ASP A 210 -22.70 13.30 6.47
CA ASP A 210 -23.37 12.22 7.19
C ASP A 210 -23.01 10.87 6.58
N ILE A 211 -22.12 10.12 7.24
CA ILE A 211 -21.66 8.79 6.82
C ILE A 211 -22.74 7.71 6.87
N SER A 212 -23.93 8.01 7.42
CA SER A 212 -25.08 7.12 7.26
C SER A 212 -25.65 7.14 5.83
N THR A 213 -25.19 8.09 4.99
CA THR A 213 -25.55 8.22 3.59
C THR A 213 -24.37 7.96 2.66
N TYR A 214 -24.61 7.37 1.48
CA TYR A 214 -23.55 7.12 0.50
C TYR A 214 -22.86 8.41 0.02
N SER A 215 -23.63 9.49 -0.18
CA SER A 215 -23.10 10.79 -0.59
C SER A 215 -22.26 11.44 0.50
N GLY A 216 -22.69 11.33 1.75
CA GLY A 216 -21.92 11.86 2.89
C GLY A 216 -20.60 11.12 3.10
N ALA A 217 -20.62 9.80 2.99
CA ALA A 217 -19.38 9.00 3.07
C ALA A 217 -18.39 9.36 1.94
N LEU A 218 -18.86 9.51 0.68
CA LEU A 218 -18.01 10.00 -0.42
C LEU A 218 -17.45 11.40 -0.17
N MET A 219 -18.26 12.28 0.44
CA MET A 219 -17.82 13.64 0.75
C MET A 219 -16.77 13.67 1.86
N VAL A 220 -16.90 12.81 2.89
CA VAL A 220 -15.84 12.62 3.91
C VAL A 220 -14.55 12.17 3.25
N GLY A 221 -14.61 11.13 2.39
CA GLY A 221 -13.44 10.67 1.64
C GLY A 221 -12.81 11.78 0.80
N LEU A 222 -13.61 12.58 0.08
CA LEU A 222 -13.11 13.70 -0.72
C LEU A 222 -12.40 14.75 0.15
N ILE A 223 -13.02 15.18 1.22
CA ILE A 223 -12.48 16.22 2.13
C ILE A 223 -11.15 15.77 2.72
N GLU A 224 -11.09 14.56 3.24
CA GLU A 224 -9.91 14.08 3.93
C GLU A 224 -8.76 13.76 2.97
N GLU A 225 -9.03 13.14 1.80
CA GLU A 225 -7.97 12.87 0.83
C GLU A 225 -7.44 14.17 0.21
N VAL A 226 -8.30 15.15 -0.11
CA VAL A 226 -7.84 16.47 -0.58
C VAL A 226 -6.99 17.17 0.50
N ALA A 227 -7.37 17.09 1.77
CA ALA A 227 -6.59 17.67 2.87
C ALA A 227 -5.21 17.00 2.97
N LYS A 228 -5.14 15.66 2.91
CA LYS A 228 -3.88 14.90 2.94
C LYS A 228 -3.02 15.20 1.72
N ALA A 229 -3.59 15.14 0.50
CA ALA A 229 -2.88 15.45 -0.74
C ALA A 229 -2.27 16.86 -0.74
N ALA A 230 -3.00 17.86 -0.21
CA ALA A 230 -2.49 19.23 -0.09
C ALA A 230 -1.26 19.31 0.82
N ILE A 231 -1.27 18.62 1.96
CA ILE A 231 -0.14 18.59 2.91
C ILE A 231 1.03 17.78 2.35
N VAL A 232 0.77 16.66 1.68
CA VAL A 232 1.80 15.88 0.96
C VAL A 232 2.47 16.75 -0.11
N ALA A 233 1.68 17.44 -0.94
CA ALA A 233 2.19 18.37 -1.93
C ALA A 233 3.03 19.48 -1.29
N PHE A 234 2.57 20.09 -0.20
CA PHE A 234 3.31 21.11 0.53
C PHE A 234 4.70 20.62 0.96
N PHE A 235 4.82 19.43 1.54
CA PHE A 235 6.11 18.88 1.94
C PHE A 235 6.98 18.52 0.73
N LEU A 236 6.42 18.01 -0.34
CA LEU A 236 7.14 17.73 -1.57
C LEU A 236 7.68 19.02 -2.22
N PHE A 237 6.90 20.12 -2.24
CA PHE A 237 7.38 21.43 -2.68
C PHE A 237 8.57 21.95 -1.86
N LYS A 238 8.58 21.66 -0.56
CA LYS A 238 9.67 22.08 0.36
C LYS A 238 10.87 21.13 0.34
N SER A 239 10.73 19.93 -0.21
CA SER A 239 11.80 18.92 -0.21
C SER A 239 12.71 19.08 -1.42
N LYS A 240 13.96 19.48 -1.19
CA LYS A 240 14.97 19.63 -2.26
C LYS A 240 15.53 18.29 -2.76
N ASN A 241 15.41 17.22 -1.96
CA ASN A 241 16.06 15.93 -2.22
C ASN A 241 15.07 14.85 -2.68
N SER A 242 13.80 15.19 -2.92
CA SER A 242 12.78 14.24 -3.34
C SER A 242 12.63 14.28 -4.86
N ASN A 243 13.27 13.31 -5.55
CA ASN A 243 13.28 13.24 -7.00
C ASN A 243 12.69 11.94 -7.56
N TYR A 244 12.36 10.99 -6.70
CA TYR A 244 11.94 9.66 -7.09
C TYR A 244 10.52 9.35 -6.61
N ILE A 245 9.82 8.48 -7.33
CA ILE A 245 8.47 8.00 -6.97
C ILE A 245 8.48 7.40 -5.55
N LEU A 246 9.53 6.64 -5.20
CA LEU A 246 9.66 6.06 -3.85
C LEU A 246 9.74 7.13 -2.74
N ASN A 247 10.24 8.33 -3.04
CA ASN A 247 10.18 9.44 -2.07
C ASN A 247 8.75 9.94 -1.87
N GLY A 248 7.94 9.96 -2.94
CA GLY A 248 6.53 10.30 -2.87
C GLY A 248 5.75 9.31 -2.01
N LEU A 249 5.96 8.00 -2.24
CA LEU A 249 5.40 6.93 -1.40
C LEU A 249 5.73 7.15 0.08
N LEU A 250 6.99 7.40 0.41
CA LEU A 250 7.44 7.58 1.80
C LEU A 250 6.85 8.84 2.44
N ILE A 251 6.86 9.98 1.74
CA ILE A 251 6.35 11.25 2.31
C ILE A 251 4.82 11.18 2.46
N GLY A 252 4.12 10.63 1.46
CA GLY A 252 2.70 10.37 1.55
C GLY A 252 2.35 9.44 2.70
N ALA A 253 3.05 8.30 2.81
CA ALA A 253 2.88 7.37 3.92
C ALA A 253 3.12 8.01 5.28
N ALA A 254 4.10 8.92 5.40
CA ALA A 254 4.37 9.62 6.66
C ALA A 254 3.20 10.54 7.06
N VAL A 255 2.65 11.32 6.13
CA VAL A 255 1.48 12.18 6.37
C VAL A 255 0.26 11.33 6.72
N GLY A 256 -0.02 10.29 5.91
CA GLY A 256 -1.16 9.39 6.13
C GLY A 256 -1.06 8.59 7.42
N ALA A 257 0.15 8.16 7.83
CA ALA A 257 0.36 7.47 9.09
C ALA A 257 0.13 8.40 10.30
N GLY A 258 0.55 9.66 10.21
CA GLY A 258 0.26 10.66 11.23
C GLY A 258 -1.23 10.93 11.35
N PHE A 259 -1.91 11.13 10.21
CA PHE A 259 -3.37 11.30 10.18
C PHE A 259 -4.07 10.11 10.83
N ALA A 260 -3.78 8.88 10.38
CA ALA A 260 -4.37 7.65 10.90
C ALA A 260 -4.15 7.46 12.42
N ALA A 261 -2.93 7.75 12.90
CA ALA A 261 -2.58 7.59 14.30
C ALA A 261 -3.35 8.58 15.19
N PHE A 262 -3.38 9.86 14.82
CA PHE A 262 -4.05 10.90 15.62
C PHE A 262 -5.56 10.75 15.59
N GLU A 263 -6.14 10.49 14.42
CA GLU A 263 -7.56 10.23 14.27
C GLU A 263 -7.99 8.99 15.07
N THR A 264 -7.24 7.89 14.95
CA THR A 264 -7.51 6.66 15.70
C THR A 264 -7.42 6.87 17.20
N ALA A 265 -6.44 7.64 17.70
CA ALA A 265 -6.35 7.97 19.11
C ALA A 265 -7.61 8.73 19.59
N GLY A 266 -8.12 9.66 18.76
CA GLY A 266 -9.37 10.38 19.02
C GLY A 266 -10.58 9.44 19.07
N TYR A 267 -10.70 8.50 18.13
CA TYR A 267 -11.79 7.50 18.13
C TYR A 267 -11.72 6.57 19.34
N ILE A 268 -10.53 6.07 19.70
CA ILE A 268 -10.35 5.20 20.88
C ILE A 268 -10.81 5.92 22.15
N LEU A 269 -10.40 7.18 22.32
CA LEU A 269 -10.81 7.99 23.47
C LEU A 269 -12.33 8.25 23.47
N ARG A 270 -12.87 8.75 22.35
CA ARG A 270 -14.30 9.12 22.23
C ARG A 270 -15.21 7.92 22.47
N TYR A 271 -14.93 6.78 21.83
CA TYR A 271 -15.75 5.58 21.99
C TYR A 271 -15.55 4.91 23.34
N GLY A 272 -14.34 4.98 23.91
CA GLY A 272 -14.06 4.53 25.27
C GLY A 272 -14.85 5.31 26.30
N LEU A 273 -14.93 6.64 26.20
CA LEU A 273 -15.72 7.48 27.08
C LEU A 273 -17.24 7.22 26.94
N ALA A 274 -17.74 6.92 25.74
CA ALA A 274 -19.15 6.69 25.49
C ALA A 274 -19.59 5.25 25.83
N GLY A 275 -18.76 4.25 25.57
CA GLY A 275 -19.14 2.83 25.64
C GLY A 275 -18.29 1.97 26.59
N GLY A 276 -17.34 2.60 27.32
CA GLY A 276 -16.49 1.93 28.29
C GLY A 276 -15.35 1.10 27.66
N ASP A 277 -14.62 0.37 28.51
CA ASP A 277 -13.37 -0.31 28.17
C ASP A 277 -13.53 -1.37 27.08
N ALA A 278 -14.65 -2.09 27.03
CA ALA A 278 -14.89 -3.10 26.01
C ALA A 278 -14.94 -2.49 24.61
N VAL A 279 -15.66 -1.36 24.46
CA VAL A 279 -15.77 -0.64 23.18
C VAL A 279 -14.43 -0.01 22.80
N MET A 280 -13.70 0.54 23.77
CA MET A 280 -12.37 1.08 23.56
C MET A 280 -11.39 0.01 23.02
N LEU A 281 -11.33 -1.16 23.66
CA LEU A 281 -10.46 -2.26 23.23
C LEU A 281 -10.87 -2.81 21.86
N GLN A 282 -12.16 -2.87 21.57
CA GLN A 282 -12.66 -3.26 20.26
C GLN A 282 -12.25 -2.25 19.19
N THR A 283 -12.34 -0.95 19.48
CA THR A 283 -11.91 0.11 18.56
C THR A 283 -10.42 0.00 18.24
N ILE A 284 -9.57 -0.24 19.25
CA ILE A 284 -8.12 -0.49 19.04
C ILE A 284 -7.89 -1.66 18.09
N LYS A 285 -8.57 -2.80 18.33
CA LYS A 285 -8.41 -3.99 17.50
C LYS A 285 -8.85 -3.77 16.06
N ILE A 286 -10.03 -3.21 15.84
CA ILE A 286 -10.61 -3.04 14.51
C ILE A 286 -9.79 -2.02 13.72
N ARG A 287 -9.54 -0.84 14.28
CA ARG A 287 -8.76 0.21 13.60
C ARG A 287 -7.31 -0.22 13.37
N GLY A 288 -6.71 -0.98 14.30
CA GLY A 288 -5.38 -1.57 14.09
C GLY A 288 -5.36 -2.62 12.99
N PHE A 289 -6.32 -3.54 12.96
CA PHE A 289 -6.41 -4.59 11.93
C PHE A 289 -6.64 -4.02 10.53
N LEU A 290 -7.46 -2.97 10.41
CA LEU A 290 -7.83 -2.36 9.15
C LEU A 290 -6.88 -1.25 8.68
N ALA A 291 -6.01 -0.71 9.55
CA ALA A 291 -5.10 0.39 9.22
C ALA A 291 -4.20 0.19 7.98
N PRO A 292 -3.80 -1.06 7.60
CA PRO A 292 -2.97 -1.25 6.40
C PRO A 292 -3.60 -0.79 5.09
N GLY A 293 -4.93 -0.75 4.98
CA GLY A 293 -5.66 -0.37 3.77
C GLY A 293 -6.23 1.04 3.76
N GLY A 294 -6.01 1.81 4.85
CA GLY A 294 -6.61 3.13 5.04
C GLY A 294 -5.66 4.29 4.69
N HIS A 295 -5.72 5.36 5.46
CA HIS A 295 -5.07 6.65 5.22
C HIS A 295 -3.58 6.57 4.87
N VAL A 296 -2.83 5.60 5.44
CA VAL A 296 -1.39 5.41 5.11
C VAL A 296 -1.23 5.02 3.65
N ALA A 297 -2.04 4.06 3.18
CA ALA A 297 -2.00 3.56 1.82
C ALA A 297 -2.43 4.64 0.82
N TRP A 298 -3.56 5.30 1.07
CA TRP A 298 -4.11 6.33 0.18
C TRP A 298 -3.17 7.52 0.03
N ALA A 299 -2.68 8.09 1.13
CA ALA A 299 -1.73 9.20 1.07
C ALA A 299 -0.38 8.81 0.43
N ALA A 300 0.08 7.55 0.60
CA ALA A 300 1.26 7.04 -0.11
C ALA A 300 1.04 7.02 -1.63
N ILE A 301 -0.13 6.56 -2.09
CA ILE A 301 -0.52 6.55 -3.50
C ILE A 301 -0.54 7.97 -4.07
N GLU A 302 -1.13 8.95 -3.35
CA GLU A 302 -1.16 10.35 -3.76
C GLU A 302 0.24 10.95 -3.90
N GLY A 303 1.10 10.71 -2.90
CA GLY A 303 2.50 11.14 -2.94
C GLY A 303 3.28 10.53 -4.11
N ALA A 304 3.09 9.24 -4.37
CA ALA A 304 3.70 8.55 -5.51
C ALA A 304 3.22 9.11 -6.84
N ALA A 305 1.91 9.34 -6.99
CA ALA A 305 1.31 9.90 -8.20
C ALA A 305 1.86 11.29 -8.52
N LEU A 306 1.99 12.16 -7.51
CA LEU A 306 2.55 13.49 -7.69
C LEU A 306 4.00 13.44 -8.13
N MET A 307 4.81 12.56 -7.54
CA MET A 307 6.21 12.37 -7.94
C MET A 307 6.35 11.71 -9.31
N TYR A 308 5.42 10.85 -9.68
CA TYR A 308 5.36 10.26 -11.00
C TYR A 308 5.14 11.32 -12.09
N VAL A 309 4.12 12.18 -11.95
CA VAL A 309 3.84 13.23 -12.94
C VAL A 309 4.89 14.33 -12.99
N LYS A 310 5.54 14.61 -11.85
CA LYS A 310 6.68 15.53 -11.76
C LYS A 310 7.90 15.00 -12.53
N GLY A 311 8.16 13.69 -12.47
CA GLY A 311 9.40 13.12 -12.98
C GLY A 311 10.64 13.74 -12.31
N PHE A 312 11.63 14.13 -13.13
CA PHE A 312 12.84 14.82 -12.66
C PHE A 312 12.76 16.34 -12.72
N GLU A 313 11.62 16.91 -13.17
CA GLU A 313 11.42 18.35 -13.18
C GLU A 313 11.30 18.91 -11.75
N LYS A 314 11.40 20.24 -11.64
CA LYS A 314 11.02 20.93 -10.39
C LYS A 314 9.50 20.85 -10.22
N LEU A 315 9.05 20.47 -9.01
CA LEU A 315 7.63 20.43 -8.71
C LEU A 315 7.01 21.83 -8.86
N ASP A 316 5.91 21.93 -9.61
CA ASP A 316 5.19 23.16 -9.88
C ASP A 316 3.68 22.89 -9.86
N LYS A 317 2.86 23.97 -9.81
CA LYS A 317 1.39 23.91 -9.79
C LYS A 317 0.81 23.16 -10.97
N LYS A 318 1.47 23.18 -12.15
CA LYS A 318 1.05 22.39 -13.31
C LYS A 318 0.89 20.90 -13.01
N HIS A 319 1.73 20.34 -12.14
CA HIS A 319 1.69 18.92 -11.78
C HIS A 319 0.48 18.56 -10.89
N LEU A 320 -0.02 19.52 -10.10
CA LEU A 320 -1.25 19.33 -9.32
C LEU A 320 -2.51 19.29 -10.21
N ASN A 321 -2.44 19.92 -11.39
CA ASN A 321 -3.52 19.90 -12.38
C ASN A 321 -3.33 18.82 -13.45
N ASP A 322 -2.30 17.98 -13.35
CA ASP A 322 -2.08 16.88 -14.29
C ASP A 322 -3.21 15.84 -14.14
N LYS A 323 -3.86 15.53 -15.26
CA LYS A 323 -4.99 14.58 -15.28
C LYS A 323 -4.64 13.22 -14.68
N ARG A 324 -3.41 12.74 -14.84
CA ARG A 324 -2.93 11.46 -14.29
C ARG A 324 -2.90 11.52 -12.77
N PHE A 325 -2.35 12.61 -12.21
CA PHE A 325 -2.35 12.84 -10.76
C PHE A 325 -3.78 12.86 -10.21
N LEU A 326 -4.66 13.67 -10.81
CA LEU A 326 -6.05 13.80 -10.36
C LEU A 326 -6.82 12.48 -10.43
N LEU A 327 -6.64 11.69 -11.50
CA LEU A 327 -7.29 10.38 -11.62
C LEU A 327 -6.78 9.37 -10.58
N ILE A 328 -5.50 9.40 -10.24
CA ILE A 328 -4.96 8.52 -9.18
C ILE A 328 -5.46 8.97 -7.80
N CYS A 329 -5.48 10.27 -7.51
CA CYS A 329 -6.09 10.78 -6.26
C CYS A 329 -7.57 10.41 -6.16
N LEU A 330 -8.31 10.41 -7.28
CA LEU A 330 -9.70 9.98 -7.29
C LEU A 330 -9.86 8.52 -6.85
N ILE A 331 -8.87 7.64 -7.12
CA ILE A 331 -8.89 6.26 -6.61
C ILE A 331 -8.90 6.28 -5.07
N SER A 332 -8.00 7.04 -4.45
CA SER A 332 -7.93 7.17 -2.98
C SER A 332 -9.25 7.73 -2.41
N VAL A 333 -9.81 8.77 -3.03
CA VAL A 333 -11.08 9.37 -2.63
C VAL A 333 -12.23 8.35 -2.69
N VAL A 334 -12.31 7.58 -3.78
CA VAL A 334 -13.37 6.58 -3.97
C VAL A 334 -13.20 5.40 -3.01
N GLU A 335 -11.98 4.90 -2.82
CA GLU A 335 -11.71 3.84 -1.85
C GLU A 335 -12.07 4.27 -0.44
N HIS A 336 -11.70 5.49 -0.04
CA HIS A 336 -12.05 6.05 1.27
C HIS A 336 -13.57 6.22 1.43
N GLY A 337 -14.23 6.82 0.43
CA GLY A 337 -15.67 6.97 0.46
C GLY A 337 -16.40 5.62 0.60
N ILE A 338 -15.99 4.59 -0.16
CA ILE A 338 -16.56 3.24 -0.05
C ILE A 338 -16.27 2.61 1.33
N TRP A 339 -15.08 2.89 1.88
CA TRP A 339 -14.70 2.43 3.22
C TRP A 339 -15.65 2.92 4.30
N ASP A 340 -16.10 4.17 4.21
CA ASP A 340 -17.00 4.80 5.17
C ASP A 340 -18.50 4.58 4.88
N MET A 341 -18.83 4.02 3.70
CA MET A 341 -20.23 3.77 3.33
C MET A 341 -20.91 2.77 4.26
N PRO A 342 -22.21 2.95 4.56
CA PRO A 342 -23.01 2.02 5.34
C PRO A 342 -23.33 0.75 4.54
N ILE A 343 -22.31 0.01 4.12
CA ILE A 343 -22.43 -1.23 3.36
C ILE A 343 -22.44 -2.40 4.33
N GLU A 344 -23.58 -3.09 4.41
CA GLU A 344 -23.69 -4.33 5.18
C GLU A 344 -23.00 -5.48 4.44
N ALA A 345 -21.81 -5.83 4.87
CA ALA A 345 -21.08 -7.00 4.37
C ALA A 345 -20.48 -7.80 5.55
N PRO A 346 -20.55 -9.14 5.50
CA PRO A 346 -20.02 -9.97 6.57
C PRO A 346 -18.49 -9.87 6.66
N TYR A 347 -17.95 -10.05 7.88
CA TYR A 347 -16.52 -10.27 8.14
C TYR A 347 -15.56 -9.21 7.59
N TYR A 348 -15.96 -7.94 7.53
CA TYR A 348 -15.13 -6.86 6.99
C TYR A 348 -14.68 -7.07 5.53
N LEU A 349 -15.46 -7.78 4.72
CA LEU A 349 -15.09 -8.08 3.33
C LEU A 349 -14.83 -6.84 2.50
N VAL A 350 -15.59 -5.74 2.70
CA VAL A 350 -15.38 -4.49 1.96
C VAL A 350 -14.04 -3.87 2.32
N PRO A 351 -13.71 -3.54 3.59
CA PRO A 351 -12.41 -2.99 3.95
C PRO A 351 -11.23 -3.90 3.56
N ILE A 352 -11.37 -5.22 3.65
CA ILE A 352 -10.32 -6.17 3.23
C ILE A 352 -10.12 -6.08 1.71
N GLY A 353 -11.20 -6.06 0.92
CA GLY A 353 -11.14 -5.91 -0.53
C GLY A 353 -10.48 -4.59 -0.95
N LEU A 354 -10.83 -3.47 -0.31
CA LEU A 354 -10.22 -2.17 -0.53
C LEU A 354 -8.72 -2.16 -0.14
N THR A 355 -8.38 -2.81 0.98
CA THR A 355 -6.97 -2.98 1.37
C THR A 355 -6.17 -3.70 0.28
N VAL A 356 -6.70 -4.77 -0.28
CA VAL A 356 -6.04 -5.50 -1.38
C VAL A 356 -5.90 -4.60 -2.61
N ALA A 357 -6.94 -3.84 -2.97
CA ALA A 357 -6.92 -2.92 -4.11
C ALA A 357 -5.86 -1.82 -3.92
N ALA A 358 -5.84 -1.15 -2.76
CA ALA A 358 -4.83 -0.13 -2.42
C ALA A 358 -3.39 -0.69 -2.51
N TRP A 359 -3.14 -1.89 -1.98
CA TRP A 359 -1.80 -2.50 -2.05
C TRP A 359 -1.39 -2.93 -3.46
N LEU A 360 -2.32 -3.28 -4.34
CA LEU A 360 -2.01 -3.51 -5.76
C LEU A 360 -1.57 -2.21 -6.45
N VAL A 361 -2.21 -1.08 -6.14
CA VAL A 361 -1.80 0.25 -6.61
C VAL A 361 -0.42 0.64 -6.04
N ILE A 362 -0.17 0.39 -4.75
CA ILE A 362 1.13 0.64 -4.11
C ILE A 362 2.24 -0.17 -4.78
N ILE A 363 2.03 -1.47 -5.00
CA ILE A 363 3.01 -2.35 -5.67
C ILE A 363 3.30 -1.86 -7.09
N TYR A 364 2.28 -1.41 -7.81
CA TYR A 364 2.45 -0.78 -9.12
C TYR A 364 3.40 0.44 -9.05
N PHE A 365 3.17 1.37 -8.11
CA PHE A 365 4.03 2.54 -7.94
C PHE A 365 5.43 2.19 -7.42
N ILE A 366 5.58 1.16 -6.58
CA ILE A 366 6.89 0.64 -6.20
C ILE A 366 7.65 0.20 -7.46
N ASN A 367 7.03 -0.61 -8.32
CA ASN A 367 7.67 -1.09 -9.54
C ASN A 367 7.99 0.05 -10.53
N LEU A 368 7.11 1.05 -10.68
CA LEU A 368 7.43 2.26 -11.45
C LEU A 368 8.61 3.04 -10.86
N GLY A 369 8.69 3.16 -9.54
CA GLY A 369 9.80 3.80 -8.85
C GLY A 369 11.12 3.05 -9.03
N LEU A 370 11.08 1.72 -8.99
CA LEU A 370 12.24 0.88 -9.25
C LEU A 370 12.70 0.96 -10.71
N LYS A 371 11.75 0.99 -11.65
CA LYS A 371 12.04 1.25 -13.07
C LYS A 371 12.68 2.63 -13.26
N GLN A 372 12.15 3.68 -12.62
CA GLN A 372 12.72 5.03 -12.67
C GLN A 372 14.20 5.04 -12.23
N ILE A 373 14.56 4.25 -11.22
CA ILE A 373 15.95 4.10 -10.76
C ILE A 373 16.80 3.42 -11.85
N ASP A 374 16.30 2.34 -12.45
CA ASP A 374 17.03 1.60 -13.49
C ASP A 374 17.27 2.47 -14.74
N ASP A 375 16.27 3.23 -15.15
CA ASP A 375 16.38 4.17 -16.28
C ASP A 375 17.36 5.30 -15.97
N ALA A 376 17.36 5.84 -14.73
CA ALA A 376 18.33 6.85 -14.30
C ALA A 376 19.79 6.33 -14.30
N LYS A 377 20.00 5.02 -14.02
CA LYS A 377 21.33 4.37 -14.14
C LYS A 377 21.82 4.35 -15.58
N LYS A 378 20.93 3.97 -16.53
CA LYS A 378 21.28 3.89 -17.95
C LYS A 378 21.67 5.24 -18.55
N LEU A 379 21.12 6.35 -18.04
CA LEU A 379 21.44 7.71 -18.49
C LEU A 379 22.78 8.23 -17.95
N LYS A 380 23.34 7.64 -16.89
CA LYS A 380 24.62 8.04 -16.28
C LYS A 380 25.81 7.16 -16.70
N ASN A 381 25.55 6.06 -17.41
CA ASN A 381 26.55 5.22 -18.05
C ASN A 381 26.72 5.64 -19.52
#